data_b79a7be1eace25421f837306281f89ea
#
_entry.id   b79a7be1eace25421f837306281f89ea
#
_cell.length_a   1.000
_cell.length_b   1.000
_cell.length_c   1.000
_cell.angle_alpha   90.00
_cell.angle_beta   90.00
_cell.angle_gamma   90.00
#
_symmetry.space_group_name_H-M   'P 1'
#
loop_
_entity.id
_entity.type
_entity.pdbx_description
1 polymer ?
#
loop_
_entity_poly.entity_id
_entity_poly.type
_entity_poly.pdbx_seq_one_letter_code
_entity_poly.pdbx_strand_id
1 'polypeptide(L)'
;ALLATPAGGSPRRAVSGIDHSRAAMITAVLEKHGKLPISAHDIYLSTVGGMRLTDPSADLAVAVALASALADLPLPTTAVMIGEVGLAGDLRRISGMGRRLSEAARQGFSIALIPDGDDPRREIVPSGMRALRAPTIGAALQHMVAIAESRKEWTRRAPGPHNDSL
;
A
#
# COMPACT_ATOMS: atom_id res chain seq x y z
N ALA A 1 -3.76 8.47 -2.55
CA ALA A 1 -3.38 9.44 -1.52
C ALA A 1 -2.58 10.59 -2.13
N LEU A 2 -2.73 11.77 -1.58
CA LEU A 2 -1.92 12.94 -1.88
C LEU A 2 -1.47 13.57 -0.56
N LEU A 3 -0.18 13.88 -0.45
CA LEU A 3 0.37 14.68 0.63
C LEU A 3 0.91 15.98 0.05
N ALA A 4 0.65 17.09 0.74
CA ALA A 4 1.11 18.41 0.34
C ALA A 4 1.72 19.16 1.53
N THR A 5 2.68 20.04 1.27
CA THR A 5 3.16 20.96 2.29
C THR A 5 2.04 21.94 2.66
N PRO A 6 1.72 22.16 3.95
CA PRO A 6 0.70 23.10 4.34
C PRO A 6 1.01 24.51 3.85
N ALA A 7 0.02 25.19 3.30
CA ALA A 7 0.17 26.58 2.84
C ALA A 7 0.26 27.60 4.00
N GLY A 8 0.20 27.12 5.22
CA GLY A 8 0.21 27.89 6.48
C GLY A 8 -0.84 27.36 7.46
N GLY A 9 -0.55 27.42 8.76
CA GLY A 9 -1.43 26.90 9.80
C GLY A 9 -1.31 25.41 10.09
N SER A 10 -2.33 24.83 10.73
CA SER A 10 -2.35 23.41 11.08
C SER A 10 -2.62 22.53 9.86
N PRO A 11 -1.93 21.38 9.74
CA PRO A 11 -2.13 20.45 8.64
C PRO A 11 -3.57 19.96 8.52
N ARG A 12 -4.06 19.87 7.29
CA ARG A 12 -5.44 19.47 6.97
C ARG A 12 -5.54 17.96 6.76
N ARG A 13 -6.70 17.41 7.10
CA ARG A 13 -7.02 15.98 6.93
C ARG A 13 -8.35 15.87 6.17
N ALA A 14 -8.30 15.55 4.89
CA ALA A 14 -9.48 15.29 4.06
C ALA A 14 -9.52 13.79 3.71
N VAL A 15 -10.54 13.10 4.20
CA VAL A 15 -10.68 11.64 4.05
C VAL A 15 -12.06 11.34 3.49
N SER A 16 -12.13 10.53 2.44
CA SER A 16 -13.36 10.08 1.81
C SER A 16 -13.30 8.58 1.49
N GLY A 17 -14.38 7.86 1.80
CA GLY A 17 -14.51 6.44 1.57
C GLY A 17 -13.78 5.54 2.59
N ILE A 18 -13.10 6.13 3.58
CA ILE A 18 -12.43 5.44 4.68
C ILE A 18 -12.88 6.09 5.98
N ASP A 19 -12.97 5.33 7.06
CA ASP A 19 -13.27 5.87 8.39
C ASP A 19 -12.16 6.83 8.85
N HIS A 20 -12.55 8.00 9.38
CA HIS A 20 -11.60 9.04 9.80
C HIS A 20 -10.70 8.59 10.95
N SER A 21 -11.23 7.84 11.92
CA SER A 21 -10.44 7.35 13.06
C SER A 21 -9.44 6.31 12.61
N ARG A 22 -9.80 5.48 11.63
CA ARG A 22 -8.90 4.49 11.04
C ARG A 22 -7.78 5.15 10.23
N ALA A 23 -8.08 6.14 9.42
CA ALA A 23 -7.08 6.92 8.71
C ALA A 23 -6.10 7.64 9.66
N ALA A 24 -6.63 8.22 10.75
CA ALA A 24 -5.82 8.85 11.80
C ALA A 24 -4.91 7.84 12.50
N MET A 25 -5.42 6.64 12.84
CA MET A 25 -4.64 5.55 13.43
C MET A 25 -3.49 5.12 12.52
N ILE A 26 -3.77 4.87 11.24
CA ILE A 26 -2.75 4.47 10.27
C ILE A 26 -1.67 5.56 10.14
N THR A 27 -2.07 6.83 10.08
CA THR A 27 -1.14 7.98 10.05
C THR A 27 -0.21 7.98 11.26
N ALA A 28 -0.76 7.79 12.47
CA ALA A 28 0.02 7.76 13.71
C ALA A 28 0.99 6.56 13.74
N VAL A 29 0.57 5.39 13.26
CA VAL A 29 1.42 4.20 13.14
C VAL A 29 2.56 4.42 12.16
N LEU A 30 2.30 5.00 10.99
CA LEU A 30 3.32 5.35 10.01
C LEU A 30 4.34 6.35 10.57
N GLU A 31 3.90 7.33 11.34
CA GLU A 31 4.80 8.29 11.98
C GLU A 31 5.67 7.63 13.03
N LYS A 32 5.06 6.89 13.96
CA LYS A 32 5.76 6.29 15.08
C LYS A 32 6.66 5.13 14.69
N HIS A 33 6.12 4.19 13.92
CA HIS A 33 6.76 2.91 13.58
C HIS A 33 7.35 2.87 12.17
N GLY A 34 6.79 3.65 11.23
CA GLY A 34 7.34 3.84 9.90
C GLY A 34 8.41 4.93 9.81
N LYS A 35 8.53 5.77 10.86
CA LYS A 35 9.47 6.92 10.91
C LYS A 35 9.24 7.93 9.79
N LEU A 36 8.01 8.11 9.37
CA LEU A 36 7.63 9.03 8.30
C LEU A 36 7.01 10.31 8.91
N PRO A 37 7.45 11.53 8.51
CA PRO A 37 6.94 12.79 9.06
C PRO A 37 5.58 13.18 8.44
N ILE A 38 4.62 12.27 8.45
CA ILE A 38 3.31 12.43 7.77
C ILE A 38 2.47 13.52 8.43
N SER A 39 2.53 13.67 9.75
CA SER A 39 1.73 14.65 10.48
C SER A 39 2.06 16.10 10.11
N ALA A 40 3.23 16.35 9.55
CA ALA A 40 3.65 17.67 9.08
C ALA A 40 3.02 18.07 7.73
N HIS A 41 2.26 17.19 7.08
CA HIS A 41 1.71 17.40 5.75
C HIS A 41 0.19 17.46 5.75
N ASP A 42 -0.39 18.23 4.82
CA ASP A 42 -1.79 18.07 4.45
C ASP A 42 -2.01 16.70 3.83
N ILE A 43 -3.04 15.97 4.29
CA ILE A 43 -3.37 14.64 3.80
C ILE A 43 -4.73 14.67 3.10
N TYR A 44 -4.74 14.22 1.86
CA TYR A 44 -5.94 13.97 1.07
C TYR A 44 -5.99 12.49 0.73
N LEU A 45 -6.97 11.77 1.28
CA LEU A 45 -7.15 10.33 1.11
C LEU A 45 -8.56 10.05 0.61
N SER A 46 -8.66 9.39 -0.54
CA SER A 46 -9.93 9.06 -1.15
C SER A 46 -9.91 7.68 -1.79
N THR A 47 -11.04 6.99 -1.74
CA THR A 47 -11.27 5.77 -2.52
C THR A 47 -11.74 6.11 -3.92
N VAL A 48 -11.45 5.25 -4.88
CA VAL A 48 -11.93 5.39 -6.25
C VAL A 48 -13.39 4.93 -6.34
N GLY A 49 -14.21 5.64 -7.11
CA GLY A 49 -15.61 5.27 -7.35
C GLY A 49 -16.54 5.42 -6.15
N GLY A 50 -16.16 6.17 -5.11
CA GLY A 50 -16.99 6.38 -3.93
C GLY A 50 -17.18 5.14 -3.04
N MET A 51 -16.37 4.11 -3.25
CA MET A 51 -16.41 2.87 -2.46
C MET A 51 -16.09 3.15 -0.99
N ARG A 52 -16.78 2.48 -0.07
CA ARG A 52 -16.45 2.50 1.36
C ARG A 52 -15.58 1.31 1.72
N LEU A 53 -14.39 1.59 2.25
CA LEU A 53 -13.49 0.58 2.80
C LEU A 53 -13.78 0.41 4.30
N THR A 54 -14.47 -0.68 4.64
CA THR A 54 -14.80 -1.03 6.03
C THR A 54 -14.00 -2.23 6.53
N ASP A 55 -13.41 -3.01 5.61
CA ASP A 55 -12.61 -4.19 5.92
C ASP A 55 -11.19 -3.78 6.37
N PRO A 56 -10.74 -4.19 7.57
CA PRO A 56 -9.37 -3.93 8.04
C PRO A 56 -8.26 -4.41 7.12
N SER A 57 -8.54 -5.35 6.25
CA SER A 57 -7.57 -5.83 5.25
C SER A 57 -7.04 -4.76 4.31
N ALA A 58 -7.72 -3.62 4.20
CA ALA A 58 -7.31 -2.48 3.39
C ALA A 58 -6.28 -1.57 4.07
N ASP A 59 -6.01 -1.73 5.37
CA ASP A 59 -5.13 -0.84 6.12
C ASP A 59 -3.73 -0.76 5.54
N LEU A 60 -3.16 -1.92 5.19
CA LEU A 60 -1.83 -1.96 4.60
C LEU A 60 -1.78 -1.21 3.26
N ALA A 61 -2.85 -1.31 2.46
CA ALA A 61 -2.94 -0.55 1.20
C ALA A 61 -3.01 0.96 1.45
N VAL A 62 -3.77 1.39 2.46
CA VAL A 62 -3.86 2.81 2.87
C VAL A 62 -2.51 3.30 3.38
N ALA A 63 -1.84 2.53 4.24
CA ALA A 63 -0.54 2.88 4.79
C ALA A 63 0.53 3.02 3.69
N VAL A 64 0.59 2.06 2.77
CA VAL A 64 1.53 2.08 1.64
C VAL A 64 1.20 3.21 0.66
N ALA A 65 -0.07 3.52 0.42
CA ALA A 65 -0.47 4.64 -0.43
C ALA A 65 -0.04 6.00 0.15
N LEU A 66 -0.17 6.19 1.46
CA LEU A 66 0.30 7.39 2.15
C LEU A 66 1.84 7.51 2.10
N ALA A 67 2.55 6.42 2.40
CA ALA A 67 4.01 6.39 2.37
C ALA A 67 4.55 6.62 0.95
N SER A 68 3.96 5.99 -0.06
CA SER A 68 4.30 6.17 -1.48
C SER A 68 4.11 7.62 -1.93
N ALA A 69 3.00 8.26 -1.53
CA ALA A 69 2.72 9.66 -1.85
C ALA A 69 3.70 10.62 -1.16
N LEU A 70 4.06 10.35 0.12
CA LEU A 70 5.05 11.15 0.84
C LEU A 70 6.45 11.07 0.22
N ALA A 71 6.83 9.87 -0.22
CA ALA A 71 8.16 9.62 -0.79
C ALA A 71 8.26 9.93 -2.30
N ASP A 72 7.15 10.32 -2.95
CA ASP A 72 7.05 10.46 -4.41
C ASP A 72 7.55 9.20 -5.16
N LEU A 73 7.16 8.04 -4.65
CA LEU A 73 7.53 6.73 -5.18
C LEU A 73 6.30 6.01 -5.75
N PRO A 74 5.94 6.24 -7.03
CA PRO A 74 4.79 5.59 -7.63
C PRO A 74 4.98 4.07 -7.75
N LEU A 75 4.00 3.31 -7.28
CA LEU A 75 3.99 1.86 -7.31
C LEU A 75 3.42 1.32 -8.65
N PRO A 76 3.79 0.10 -9.06
CA PRO A 76 3.19 -0.52 -10.24
C PRO A 76 1.72 -0.85 -9.99
N THR A 77 0.89 -0.69 -11.02
CA THR A 77 -0.55 -1.00 -10.97
C THR A 77 -0.84 -2.49 -10.78
N THR A 78 0.17 -3.34 -10.93
CA THR A 78 0.10 -4.79 -10.71
C THR A 78 0.43 -5.23 -9.29
N ALA A 79 0.65 -4.28 -8.37
CA ALA A 79 0.90 -4.58 -6.96
C ALA A 79 -0.37 -4.42 -6.11
N VAL A 80 -0.65 -5.39 -5.24
CA VAL A 80 -1.74 -5.36 -4.26
C VAL A 80 -1.16 -5.47 -2.85
N MET A 81 -1.75 -4.72 -1.90
CA MET A 81 -1.40 -4.75 -0.49
C MET A 81 -2.61 -5.20 0.31
N ILE A 82 -2.45 -6.24 1.12
CA ILE A 82 -3.57 -6.83 1.88
C ILE A 82 -3.09 -7.15 3.29
N GLY A 83 -3.68 -6.52 4.31
CA GLY A 83 -3.34 -6.77 5.71
C GLY A 83 -3.91 -5.72 6.64
N GLU A 84 -4.11 -6.11 7.89
CA GLU A 84 -4.51 -5.19 8.97
C GLU A 84 -3.27 -4.60 9.63
N VAL A 85 -3.33 -3.32 9.99
CA VAL A 85 -2.26 -2.60 10.69
C VAL A 85 -2.61 -2.49 12.17
N GLY A 86 -1.77 -3.05 13.04
CA GLY A 86 -1.88 -2.92 14.49
C GLY A 86 -1.24 -1.63 15.02
N LEU A 87 -1.71 -1.18 16.20
CA LEU A 87 -1.21 0.05 16.86
C LEU A 87 0.29 -0.02 17.23
N ALA A 88 0.82 -1.22 17.42
CA ALA A 88 2.24 -1.43 17.70
C ALA A 88 3.10 -1.46 16.42
N GLY A 89 2.51 -1.23 15.25
CA GLY A 89 3.19 -1.33 13.96
C GLY A 89 3.30 -2.76 13.43
N ASP A 90 2.70 -3.72 14.12
CA ASP A 90 2.57 -5.10 13.67
C ASP A 90 1.60 -5.20 12.49
N LEU A 91 1.88 -6.10 11.58
CA LEU A 91 0.95 -6.44 10.50
C LEU A 91 0.23 -7.75 10.84
N ARG A 92 -1.08 -7.70 10.80
CA ARG A 92 -1.94 -8.84 11.17
C ARG A 92 -2.54 -9.51 9.96
N ARG A 93 -2.53 -10.82 10.01
CA ARG A 93 -3.18 -11.65 9.00
C ARG A 93 -4.68 -11.49 9.10
N ILE A 94 -5.32 -11.60 7.95
CA ILE A 94 -6.78 -11.57 7.84
C ILE A 94 -7.30 -12.93 7.39
N SER A 95 -8.57 -13.19 7.68
CA SER A 95 -9.23 -14.40 7.22
C SER A 95 -9.37 -14.44 5.69
N GLY A 96 -9.28 -15.62 5.10
CA GLY A 96 -9.48 -15.82 3.67
C GLY A 96 -8.39 -15.24 2.78
N MET A 97 -7.17 -15.07 3.28
CA MET A 97 -6.04 -14.53 2.51
C MET A 97 -5.84 -15.26 1.17
N GLY A 98 -5.84 -16.59 1.17
CA GLY A 98 -5.65 -17.36 -0.07
C GLY A 98 -6.69 -17.06 -1.13
N ARG A 99 -7.97 -16.89 -0.75
CA ARG A 99 -9.04 -16.50 -1.67
C ARG A 99 -8.80 -15.09 -2.24
N ARG A 100 -8.36 -14.15 -1.39
CA ARG A 100 -8.07 -12.77 -1.81
C ARG A 100 -6.88 -12.72 -2.77
N LEU A 101 -5.84 -13.52 -2.54
CA LEU A 101 -4.70 -13.64 -3.44
C LEU A 101 -5.11 -14.25 -4.80
N SER A 102 -5.94 -15.29 -4.77
CA SER A 102 -6.47 -15.90 -6.00
C SER A 102 -7.30 -14.92 -6.81
N GLU A 103 -8.13 -14.12 -6.16
CA GLU A 103 -8.92 -13.08 -6.83
C GLU A 103 -8.02 -11.98 -7.40
N ALA A 104 -7.02 -11.52 -6.64
CA ALA A 104 -6.05 -10.52 -7.10
C ALA A 104 -5.28 -11.03 -8.35
N ALA A 105 -4.85 -12.30 -8.35
CA ALA A 105 -4.18 -12.89 -9.50
C ALA A 105 -5.09 -12.92 -10.75
N ARG A 106 -6.38 -13.25 -10.59
CA ARG A 106 -7.35 -13.21 -11.69
C ARG A 106 -7.54 -11.81 -12.26
N GLN A 107 -7.39 -10.77 -11.43
CA GLN A 107 -7.48 -9.37 -11.85
C GLN A 107 -6.16 -8.82 -12.42
N GLY A 108 -5.12 -9.66 -12.54
CA GLY A 108 -3.85 -9.28 -13.16
C GLY A 108 -2.80 -8.74 -12.18
N PHE A 109 -3.03 -8.81 -10.87
CA PHE A 109 -2.00 -8.47 -9.90
C PHE A 109 -0.94 -9.57 -9.85
N SER A 110 0.32 -9.18 -9.98
CA SER A 110 1.48 -10.08 -9.99
C SER A 110 2.39 -9.93 -8.76
N ILE A 111 2.18 -8.91 -7.95
CA ILE A 111 2.90 -8.67 -6.70
C ILE A 111 1.88 -8.50 -5.58
N ALA A 112 2.06 -9.24 -4.49
CA ALA A 112 1.27 -9.08 -3.28
C ALA A 112 2.17 -8.78 -2.09
N LEU A 113 1.92 -7.68 -1.36
CA LEU A 113 2.51 -7.38 -0.07
C LEU A 113 1.50 -7.75 1.02
N ILE A 114 1.88 -8.69 1.88
CA ILE A 114 0.99 -9.30 2.88
C ILE A 114 1.70 -9.42 4.23
N PRO A 115 0.95 -9.56 5.35
CA PRO A 115 1.55 -9.85 6.64
C PRO A 115 2.32 -11.18 6.63
N ASP A 116 3.43 -11.21 7.35
CA ASP A 116 4.10 -12.47 7.68
C ASP A 116 3.42 -13.14 8.87
N GLY A 117 3.59 -14.44 9.03
CA GLY A 117 3.05 -15.17 10.17
C GLY A 117 3.40 -16.66 10.14
N ASP A 118 3.55 -17.22 11.33
CA ASP A 118 3.97 -18.60 11.59
C ASP A 118 2.85 -19.64 11.41
N ASP A 119 1.83 -19.37 10.60
CA ASP A 119 0.79 -20.38 10.36
C ASP A 119 1.36 -21.53 9.49
N PRO A 120 1.36 -22.76 10.00
CA PRO A 120 1.75 -23.95 9.22
C PRO A 120 0.88 -24.17 7.97
N ARG A 121 -0.31 -23.56 7.92
CA ARG A 121 -1.15 -23.51 6.71
C ARG A 121 -0.77 -22.30 5.86
N ARG A 122 0.46 -22.25 5.41
CA ARG A 122 0.92 -21.18 4.50
C ARG A 122 -0.07 -21.03 3.36
N GLU A 123 -0.56 -19.80 3.13
CA GLU A 123 -1.44 -19.55 2.00
C GLU A 123 -0.78 -19.99 0.70
N ILE A 124 -1.55 -20.67 -0.13
CA ILE A 124 -1.13 -20.98 -1.50
C ILE A 124 -1.10 -19.66 -2.27
N VAL A 125 0.09 -19.21 -2.62
CA VAL A 125 0.27 -18.07 -3.51
C VAL A 125 0.02 -18.54 -4.95
N PRO A 126 -0.89 -17.89 -5.70
CA PRO A 126 -1.15 -18.27 -7.07
C PRO A 126 0.10 -18.25 -7.95
N SER A 127 0.14 -19.16 -8.93
CA SER A 127 1.21 -19.18 -9.93
C SER A 127 1.32 -17.83 -10.64
N GLY A 128 2.54 -17.33 -10.84
CA GLY A 128 2.80 -16.03 -11.45
C GLY A 128 2.69 -14.83 -10.50
N MET A 129 2.26 -15.02 -9.25
CA MET A 129 2.25 -13.97 -8.24
C MET A 129 3.43 -14.09 -7.29
N ARG A 130 4.13 -12.99 -7.05
CA ARG A 130 5.19 -12.90 -6.03
C ARG A 130 4.62 -12.33 -4.74
N ALA A 131 4.60 -13.10 -3.67
CA ALA A 131 4.21 -12.62 -2.35
C ALA A 131 5.43 -12.12 -1.57
N LEU A 132 5.38 -10.85 -1.17
CA LEU A 132 6.31 -10.22 -0.25
C LEU A 132 5.67 -10.20 1.13
N ARG A 133 6.35 -10.73 2.13
CA ARG A 133 5.83 -10.88 3.49
C ARG A 133 6.52 -9.92 4.43
N ALA A 134 5.75 -9.26 5.27
CA ALA A 134 6.25 -8.30 6.23
C ALA A 134 5.59 -8.51 7.61
N PRO A 135 6.36 -8.64 8.69
CA PRO A 135 5.80 -8.75 10.04
C PRO A 135 5.39 -7.38 10.62
N THR A 136 5.96 -6.30 10.11
CA THR A 136 5.74 -4.94 10.62
C THR A 136 5.57 -3.94 9.48
N ILE A 137 5.03 -2.77 9.83
CA ILE A 137 4.91 -1.65 8.89
C ILE A 137 6.28 -1.19 8.37
N GLY A 138 7.33 -1.19 9.20
CA GLY A 138 8.68 -0.84 8.77
C GLY A 138 9.21 -1.79 7.69
N ALA A 139 9.04 -3.09 7.86
CA ALA A 139 9.40 -4.09 6.84
C ALA A 139 8.57 -3.94 5.55
N ALA A 140 7.27 -3.63 5.68
CA ALA A 140 6.42 -3.37 4.52
C ALA A 140 6.87 -2.15 3.72
N LEU A 141 7.31 -1.09 4.38
CA LEU A 141 7.84 0.10 3.72
C LEU A 141 9.16 -0.18 2.97
N GLN A 142 10.02 -1.05 3.48
CA GLN A 142 11.21 -1.52 2.76
C GLN A 142 10.82 -2.26 1.47
N HIS A 143 9.83 -3.14 1.54
CA HIS A 143 9.30 -3.81 0.36
C HIS A 143 8.66 -2.82 -0.63
N MET A 144 7.96 -1.79 -0.14
CA MET A 144 7.40 -0.74 -0.98
C MET A 144 8.48 -0.04 -1.82
N VAL A 145 9.61 0.32 -1.21
CA VAL A 145 10.74 0.94 -1.91
C VAL A 145 11.28 -0.01 -2.98
N ALA A 146 11.53 -1.27 -2.65
CA ALA A 146 12.03 -2.26 -3.60
C ALA A 146 11.06 -2.50 -4.79
N ILE A 147 9.75 -2.49 -4.55
CA ILE A 147 8.72 -2.59 -5.60
C ILE A 147 8.79 -1.37 -6.53
N ALA A 148 8.91 -0.16 -5.97
CA ALA A 148 8.97 1.08 -6.75
C ALA A 148 10.26 1.17 -7.60
N GLU A 149 11.39 0.74 -7.08
CA GLU A 149 12.67 0.72 -7.79
C GLU A 149 12.66 -0.25 -8.97
N SER A 150 12.10 -1.45 -8.77
CA SER A 150 11.92 -2.43 -9.85
C SER A 150 11.11 -1.87 -11.03
N ARG A 151 10.12 -1.00 -10.76
CA ARG A 151 9.38 -0.29 -11.80
C ARG A 151 10.24 0.68 -12.59
N LYS A 152 11.10 1.46 -11.90
CA LYS A 152 11.99 2.44 -12.57
C LYS A 152 12.97 1.74 -13.52
N GLU A 153 13.49 0.57 -13.16
CA GLU A 153 14.36 -0.22 -14.01
C GLU A 153 13.63 -0.76 -15.24
N TRP A 154 12.40 -1.25 -15.05
CA TRP A 154 11.59 -1.74 -16.16
C TRP A 154 11.25 -0.62 -17.16
N THR A 155 10.85 0.56 -16.69
CA THR A 155 10.51 1.71 -17.54
C THR A 155 11.74 2.21 -18.33
N ARG A 156 12.94 2.08 -17.78
CA ARG A 156 14.19 2.41 -18.50
C ARG A 156 14.59 1.40 -19.56
N ARG A 157 14.17 0.14 -19.42
CA ARG A 157 14.47 -0.97 -20.34
C ARG A 157 13.37 -1.23 -21.36
N ALA A 158 12.18 -0.70 -21.15
CA ALA A 158 11.10 -0.84 -22.08
C ALA A 158 11.45 -0.14 -23.42
N PRO A 159 11.32 -0.80 -24.57
CA PRO A 159 11.46 -0.13 -25.86
C PRO A 159 10.45 1.01 -25.92
N GLY A 160 10.91 2.18 -26.37
CA GLY A 160 10.05 3.35 -26.52
C GLY A 160 8.83 3.02 -27.40
N PRO A 161 7.75 3.80 -27.31
CA PRO A 161 6.58 3.57 -28.15
C PRO A 161 7.02 3.55 -29.62
N HIS A 162 6.74 2.43 -30.30
CA HIS A 162 6.89 2.37 -31.74
C HIS A 162 6.06 3.51 -32.36
N ASN A 163 6.74 4.47 -32.95
CA ASN A 163 6.13 5.52 -33.71
C ASN A 163 5.81 4.91 -35.10
N ASP A 164 4.70 4.16 -35.16
CA ASP A 164 4.15 3.76 -36.46
C ASP A 164 3.45 4.99 -37.05
N SER A 165 4.30 5.82 -37.65
CA SER A 165 3.85 6.83 -38.62
C SER A 165 3.70 6.15 -39.95
N LEU A 166 2.48 5.84 -40.36
CA LEU A 166 2.03 5.72 -41.75
C LEU A 166 0.73 6.46 -41.93
#